data_debcc55b7089d647f7e8450ad3af4129
#
_entry.id   debcc55b7089d647f7e8450ad3af4129
#
_cell.length_a   1.000
_cell.length_b   1.000
_cell.length_c   1.000
_cell.angle_alpha   90.00
_cell.angle_beta   90.00
_cell.angle_gamma   90.00
#
_symmetry.space_group_name_H-M   'P 1'
#
loop_
_entity.id
_entity.type
_entity.pdbx_description
1 polymer ?
#
loop_
_entity_poly.entity_id
_entity_poly.type
_entity_poly.pdbx_seq_one_letter_code
_entity_poly.pdbx_strand_id
1 'polypeptide(L)'
;VVREKNALISADMVNMRLLEVYNTSLAKAGFAVMRAREKYICRIADKAKAVSEKLGGDEMSIRYRPNIPAESEAELFSELEQRAEREIERGFCAYGPHRDDYSINVNGMSARLYASQGQQRTCMIAIRMAMLGAAYELTGEVPVLLMDDVFSELDSVRQERLLSLLNGSQCFITQTGSFCGGGARTFLVENRSEERRV
;
A
#
# COMPACT_ATOMS: atom_id res chain seq x y z
N VAL A 1 3.41 -10.58 19.15
CA VAL A 1 2.03 -10.64 19.70
C VAL A 1 1.12 -11.54 18.86
N VAL A 2 0.89 -11.24 17.55
CA VAL A 2 -0.05 -12.02 16.70
C VAL A 2 0.39 -13.49 16.56
N ARG A 3 1.69 -13.74 16.38
CA ARG A 3 2.24 -15.09 16.25
C ARG A 3 2.05 -15.91 17.55
N GLU A 4 2.35 -15.32 18.69
CA GLU A 4 2.19 -15.95 19.99
C GLU A 4 0.69 -16.18 20.32
N LYS A 5 -0.16 -15.18 20.00
CA LYS A 5 -1.61 -15.33 20.14
C LYS A 5 -2.14 -16.47 19.28
N ASN A 6 -1.70 -16.60 18.03
CA ASN A 6 -2.07 -17.74 17.18
C ASN A 6 -1.65 -19.08 17.79
N ALA A 7 -0.43 -19.19 18.31
CA ALA A 7 0.04 -20.42 18.96
C ALA A 7 -0.81 -20.78 20.19
N LEU A 8 -1.22 -19.78 20.97
CA LEU A 8 -2.10 -19.97 22.11
C LEU A 8 -3.50 -20.45 21.69
N ILE A 9 -4.09 -19.82 20.67
CA ILE A 9 -5.45 -20.14 20.19
C ILE A 9 -5.50 -21.55 19.56
N SER A 10 -4.40 -21.97 18.93
CA SER A 10 -4.31 -23.29 18.28
C SER A 10 -4.04 -24.46 19.27
N ALA A 11 -3.85 -24.18 20.56
CA ALA A 11 -3.61 -25.21 21.57
C ALA A 11 -4.92 -25.91 21.96
N ASP A 12 -4.84 -27.19 22.35
CA ASP A 12 -5.99 -28.00 22.80
C ASP A 12 -6.75 -27.36 23.97
N MET A 13 -6.01 -26.64 24.83
CA MET A 13 -6.58 -25.88 25.94
C MET A 13 -6.08 -24.43 25.89
N VAL A 14 -6.99 -23.49 25.68
CA VAL A 14 -6.66 -22.07 25.62
C VAL A 14 -6.62 -21.46 27.02
N ASN A 15 -5.48 -20.88 27.39
CA ASN A 15 -5.37 -20.13 28.65
C ASN A 15 -5.97 -18.73 28.46
N MET A 16 -7.17 -18.51 28.99
CA MET A 16 -7.92 -17.25 28.83
C MET A 16 -7.21 -16.05 29.44
N ARG A 17 -6.50 -16.21 30.58
CA ARG A 17 -5.73 -15.11 31.19
C ARG A 17 -4.57 -14.67 30.29
N LEU A 18 -3.90 -15.61 29.65
CA LEU A 18 -2.82 -15.32 28.72
C LEU A 18 -3.37 -14.70 27.42
N LEU A 19 -4.56 -15.12 26.98
CA LEU A 19 -5.23 -14.53 25.83
C LEU A 19 -5.56 -13.04 26.08
N GLU A 20 -6.06 -12.70 27.28
CA GLU A 20 -6.33 -11.31 27.69
C GLU A 20 -5.04 -10.47 27.68
N VAL A 21 -3.92 -11.00 28.14
CA VAL A 21 -2.60 -10.31 28.07
C VAL A 21 -2.19 -10.05 26.63
N TYR A 22 -2.40 -11.02 25.73
CA TYR A 22 -2.12 -10.81 24.31
C TYR A 22 -3.09 -9.83 23.67
N ASN A 23 -4.37 -9.83 24.04
CA ASN A 23 -5.35 -8.85 23.56
C ASN A 23 -5.01 -7.42 24.02
N THR A 24 -4.60 -7.26 25.27
CA THR A 24 -4.11 -5.99 25.81
C THR A 24 -2.90 -5.47 25.01
N SER A 25 -1.92 -6.34 24.81
CA SER A 25 -0.70 -6.01 24.05
C SER A 25 -1.02 -5.69 22.57
N LEU A 26 -1.96 -6.43 21.98
CA LEU A 26 -2.41 -6.22 20.61
C LEU A 26 -3.20 -4.91 20.47
N ALA A 27 -4.06 -4.58 21.43
CA ALA A 27 -4.81 -3.33 21.46
C ALA A 27 -3.86 -2.12 21.52
N LYS A 28 -2.90 -2.13 22.45
CA LYS A 28 -1.93 -1.05 22.61
C LYS A 28 -1.09 -0.83 21.35
N ALA A 29 -0.36 -1.85 20.90
CA ALA A 29 0.49 -1.73 19.72
C ALA A 29 -0.34 -1.56 18.45
N GLY A 30 -1.50 -2.22 18.38
CA GLY A 30 -2.40 -2.19 17.24
C GLY A 30 -3.02 -0.83 17.02
N PHE A 31 -3.51 -0.18 18.06
CA PHE A 31 -4.08 1.15 17.94
C PHE A 31 -3.06 2.18 17.45
N ALA A 32 -1.82 2.11 17.94
CA ALA A 32 -0.75 2.96 17.46
C ALA A 32 -0.48 2.76 15.96
N VAL A 33 -0.47 1.50 15.48
CA VAL A 33 -0.31 1.18 14.06
C VAL A 33 -1.50 1.69 13.23
N MET A 34 -2.73 1.51 13.70
CA MET A 34 -3.94 1.99 13.02
C MET A 34 -3.90 3.52 12.83
N ARG A 35 -3.57 4.26 13.87
CA ARG A 35 -3.45 5.73 13.81
C ARG A 35 -2.34 6.19 12.86
N ALA A 36 -1.20 5.48 12.86
CA ALA A 36 -0.11 5.77 11.93
C ALA A 36 -0.52 5.53 10.47
N ARG A 37 -1.20 4.41 10.19
CA ARG A 37 -1.71 4.07 8.86
C ARG A 37 -2.74 5.08 8.38
N GLU A 38 -3.72 5.41 9.21
CA GLU A 38 -4.75 6.40 8.88
C GLU A 38 -4.11 7.75 8.51
N LYS A 39 -3.22 8.24 9.37
CA LYS A 39 -2.49 9.49 9.11
C LYS A 39 -1.68 9.43 7.83
N TYR A 40 -1.02 8.31 7.55
CA TYR A 40 -0.23 8.14 6.34
C TYR A 40 -1.13 8.09 5.09
N ILE A 41 -2.21 7.32 5.12
CA ILE A 41 -3.16 7.25 4.00
C ILE A 41 -3.79 8.63 3.73
N CYS A 42 -4.21 9.36 4.75
CA CYS A 42 -4.71 10.73 4.59
C CYS A 42 -3.66 11.64 3.92
N ARG A 43 -2.38 11.53 4.31
CA ARG A 43 -1.29 12.34 3.73
C ARG A 43 -1.11 12.08 2.23
N ILE A 44 -1.21 10.83 1.79
CA ILE A 44 -0.98 10.47 0.39
C ILE A 44 -2.25 10.55 -0.47
N ALA A 45 -3.45 10.58 0.11
CA ALA A 45 -4.71 10.49 -0.62
C ALA A 45 -4.88 11.64 -1.64
N ASP A 46 -4.74 12.89 -1.20
CA ASP A 46 -4.88 14.06 -2.07
C ASP A 46 -3.77 14.13 -3.13
N LYS A 47 -2.54 13.73 -2.75
CA LYS A 47 -1.43 13.66 -3.70
C LYS A 47 -1.66 12.59 -4.76
N ALA A 48 -2.14 11.41 -4.38
CA ALA A 48 -2.46 10.34 -5.31
C ALA A 48 -3.58 10.74 -6.27
N LYS A 49 -4.62 11.41 -5.77
CA LYS A 49 -5.68 11.99 -6.61
C LYS A 49 -5.09 12.96 -7.64
N ALA A 50 -4.31 13.95 -7.22
CA ALA A 50 -3.69 14.93 -8.10
C ALA A 50 -2.74 14.30 -9.14
N VAL A 51 -2.00 13.26 -8.78
CA VAL A 51 -1.14 12.52 -9.73
C VAL A 51 -1.99 11.72 -10.71
N SER A 52 -3.07 11.07 -10.27
CA SER A 52 -3.99 10.34 -11.16
C SER A 52 -4.55 11.26 -12.24
N GLU A 53 -5.03 12.44 -11.85
CA GLU A 53 -5.54 13.46 -12.79
C GLU A 53 -4.45 13.91 -13.80
N LYS A 54 -3.22 14.15 -13.35
CA LYS A 54 -2.09 14.49 -14.23
C LYS A 54 -1.74 13.39 -15.21
N LEU A 55 -1.86 12.13 -14.82
CA LEU A 55 -1.69 10.98 -15.71
C LEU A 55 -2.84 10.82 -16.70
N GLY A 56 -3.89 11.66 -16.62
CA GLY A 56 -5.10 11.55 -17.43
C GLY A 56 -5.99 10.40 -16.99
N GLY A 57 -5.86 10.03 -15.72
CA GLY A 57 -6.74 9.08 -15.08
C GLY A 57 -8.04 9.72 -14.61
N ASP A 58 -8.93 8.84 -14.18
CA ASP A 58 -10.19 9.20 -13.57
C ASP A 58 -9.99 9.74 -12.15
N GLU A 59 -11.06 10.31 -11.58
CA GLU A 59 -11.08 10.69 -10.18
C GLU A 59 -10.86 9.47 -9.28
N MET A 60 -9.79 9.50 -8.49
CA MET A 60 -9.50 8.44 -7.55
C MET A 60 -9.60 8.91 -6.10
N SER A 61 -9.93 7.99 -5.21
CA SER A 61 -9.80 8.17 -3.77
C SER A 61 -9.24 6.93 -3.11
N ILE A 62 -8.48 7.13 -2.04
CA ILE A 62 -7.96 6.05 -1.20
C ILE A 62 -8.37 6.30 0.24
N ARG A 63 -8.81 5.24 0.96
CA ARG A 63 -9.20 5.31 2.36
C ARG A 63 -8.69 4.10 3.13
N TYR A 64 -8.22 4.33 4.33
CA TYR A 64 -7.89 3.27 5.26
C TYR A 64 -9.17 2.54 5.72
N ARG A 65 -9.07 1.22 5.83
CA ARG A 65 -10.16 0.32 6.23
C ARG A 65 -9.67 -0.55 7.37
N PRO A 66 -9.81 -0.11 8.62
CA PRO A 66 -9.48 -0.94 9.77
C PRO A 66 -10.40 -2.17 9.80
N ASN A 67 -9.84 -3.32 10.15
CA ASN A 67 -10.60 -4.55 10.37
C ASN A 67 -11.54 -4.41 11.57
N ILE A 68 -11.09 -3.73 12.62
CA ILE A 68 -11.90 -3.30 13.76
C ILE A 68 -11.82 -1.77 13.83
N PRO A 69 -12.90 -1.04 13.51
CA PRO A 69 -12.96 0.38 13.80
C PRO A 69 -12.87 0.62 15.31
N ALA A 70 -11.97 1.48 15.75
CA ALA A 70 -11.85 1.87 17.13
C ALA A 70 -11.28 3.30 17.23
N GLU A 71 -11.80 4.09 18.15
CA GLU A 71 -11.36 5.46 18.41
C GLU A 71 -10.36 5.57 19.59
N SER A 72 -10.23 4.46 20.34
CA SER A 72 -9.30 4.36 21.48
C SER A 72 -8.71 2.96 21.62
N GLU A 73 -7.59 2.87 22.35
CA GLU A 73 -6.98 1.58 22.73
C GLU A 73 -7.94 0.72 23.55
N ALA A 74 -8.70 1.34 24.46
CA ALA A 74 -9.67 0.65 25.32
C ALA A 74 -10.82 0.07 24.50
N GLU A 75 -11.30 0.78 23.49
CA GLU A 75 -12.33 0.30 22.58
C GLU A 75 -11.80 -0.87 21.74
N LEU A 76 -10.59 -0.76 21.17
CA LEU A 76 -9.98 -1.86 20.43
C LEU A 76 -9.80 -3.10 21.31
N PHE A 77 -9.39 -2.93 22.57
CA PHE A 77 -9.30 -4.03 23.53
C PHE A 77 -10.67 -4.69 23.76
N SER A 78 -11.70 -3.89 24.05
CA SER A 78 -13.07 -4.41 24.25
C SER A 78 -13.57 -5.20 23.04
N GLU A 79 -13.33 -4.71 21.85
CA GLU A 79 -13.70 -5.38 20.61
C GLU A 79 -12.93 -6.70 20.38
N LEU A 80 -11.65 -6.75 20.76
CA LEU A 80 -10.86 -7.99 20.70
C LEU A 80 -11.37 -9.04 21.71
N GLU A 81 -11.71 -8.60 22.93
CA GLU A 81 -12.28 -9.51 23.95
C GLU A 81 -13.63 -10.08 23.52
N GLN A 82 -14.52 -9.26 22.98
CA GLN A 82 -15.84 -9.71 22.50
C GLN A 82 -15.75 -10.73 21.36
N ARG A 83 -14.63 -10.74 20.62
CA ARG A 83 -14.39 -11.66 19.50
C ARG A 83 -13.50 -12.84 19.85
N ALA A 84 -13.03 -12.92 21.09
CA ALA A 84 -12.08 -13.96 21.53
C ALA A 84 -12.60 -15.39 21.32
N GLU A 85 -13.85 -15.65 21.71
CA GLU A 85 -14.47 -16.96 21.51
C GLU A 85 -14.51 -17.38 20.02
N ARG A 86 -14.86 -16.44 19.13
CA ARG A 86 -14.85 -16.71 17.68
C ARG A 86 -13.47 -16.98 17.10
N GLU A 87 -12.43 -16.38 17.67
CA GLU A 87 -11.05 -16.66 17.28
C GLU A 87 -10.62 -18.05 17.74
N ILE A 88 -11.01 -18.45 18.96
CA ILE A 88 -10.76 -19.79 19.50
C ILE A 88 -11.46 -20.84 18.62
N GLU A 89 -12.73 -20.64 18.29
CA GLU A 89 -13.47 -21.53 17.39
C GLU A 89 -12.81 -21.67 16.00
N ARG A 90 -12.23 -20.60 15.49
CA ARG A 90 -11.53 -20.57 14.18
C ARG A 90 -10.11 -21.11 14.24
N GLY A 91 -9.50 -21.18 15.40
CA GLY A 91 -8.13 -21.62 15.60
C GLY A 91 -7.06 -20.60 15.18
N PHE A 92 -7.42 -19.34 14.94
CA PHE A 92 -6.46 -18.29 14.55
C PHE A 92 -6.94 -16.87 14.89
N CYS A 93 -5.98 -15.96 15.05
CA CYS A 93 -6.23 -14.53 15.26
C CYS A 93 -6.81 -13.90 13.99
N ALA A 94 -8.13 -13.71 13.98
CA ALA A 94 -8.88 -13.23 12.83
C ALA A 94 -9.12 -11.72 12.87
N TYR A 95 -8.86 -11.07 13.99
CA TYR A 95 -9.20 -9.68 14.25
C TYR A 95 -8.01 -8.86 14.70
N GLY A 96 -7.94 -7.61 14.24
CA GLY A 96 -6.92 -6.64 14.60
C GLY A 96 -6.17 -6.05 13.40
N PRO A 97 -5.16 -5.19 13.65
CA PRO A 97 -4.51 -4.38 12.61
C PRO A 97 -3.73 -5.18 11.55
N HIS A 98 -3.41 -6.43 11.80
CA HIS A 98 -2.81 -7.32 10.79
C HIS A 98 -3.81 -7.77 9.70
N ARG A 99 -5.09 -7.47 9.87
CA ARG A 99 -6.19 -7.71 8.94
C ARG A 99 -6.75 -6.44 8.31
N ASP A 100 -6.15 -5.30 8.62
CA ASP A 100 -6.54 -4.04 8.02
C ASP A 100 -6.29 -4.04 6.51
N ASP A 101 -7.06 -3.23 5.82
CA ASP A 101 -6.97 -3.04 4.38
C ASP A 101 -7.11 -1.55 4.03
N TYR A 102 -7.06 -1.23 2.78
CA TYR A 102 -7.41 0.08 2.24
C TYR A 102 -8.31 -0.09 1.02
N SER A 103 -9.20 0.86 0.81
CA SER A 103 -10.06 0.89 -0.36
C SER A 103 -9.59 1.97 -1.33
N ILE A 104 -9.53 1.59 -2.61
CA ILE A 104 -9.32 2.52 -3.72
C ILE A 104 -10.63 2.57 -4.50
N ASN A 105 -11.14 3.79 -4.73
CA ASN A 105 -12.29 4.00 -5.59
C ASN A 105 -11.86 4.84 -6.80
N VAL A 106 -12.48 4.55 -7.93
CA VAL A 106 -12.39 5.30 -9.18
C VAL A 106 -13.79 5.73 -9.58
N ASN A 107 -13.99 7.02 -9.77
CA ASN A 107 -15.32 7.62 -10.06
C ASN A 107 -16.40 7.15 -9.05
N GLY A 108 -16.03 7.09 -7.77
CA GLY A 108 -16.92 6.68 -6.68
C GLY A 108 -17.14 5.17 -6.53
N MET A 109 -16.67 4.34 -7.47
CA MET A 109 -16.83 2.89 -7.46
C MET A 109 -15.55 2.18 -7.03
N SER A 110 -15.67 0.99 -6.41
CA SER A 110 -14.51 0.19 -6.00
C SER A 110 -13.61 -0.16 -7.18
N ALA A 111 -12.37 0.29 -7.15
CA ALA A 111 -11.40 -0.01 -8.20
C ALA A 111 -11.14 -1.51 -8.35
N ARG A 112 -11.18 -2.26 -7.26
CA ARG A 112 -10.98 -3.72 -7.26
C ARG A 112 -12.06 -4.46 -8.04
N LEU A 113 -13.31 -3.97 -8.03
CA LEU A 113 -14.45 -4.67 -8.62
C LEU A 113 -14.83 -4.14 -10.01
N TYR A 114 -14.63 -2.85 -10.25
CA TYR A 114 -15.22 -2.17 -11.41
C TYR A 114 -14.20 -1.43 -12.29
N ALA A 115 -13.00 -1.15 -11.81
CA ALA A 115 -12.01 -0.45 -12.63
C ALA A 115 -11.39 -1.37 -13.68
N SER A 116 -11.17 -0.83 -14.88
CA SER A 116 -10.40 -1.50 -15.92
C SER A 116 -8.96 -1.72 -15.48
N GLN A 117 -8.24 -2.64 -16.11
CA GLN A 117 -6.82 -2.87 -15.81
C GLN A 117 -6.00 -1.59 -15.94
N GLY A 118 -6.23 -0.78 -16.99
CA GLY A 118 -5.55 0.50 -17.17
C GLY A 118 -5.84 1.51 -16.05
N GLN A 119 -7.09 1.57 -15.56
CA GLN A 119 -7.44 2.41 -14.40
C GLN A 119 -6.75 1.93 -13.12
N GLN A 120 -6.75 0.62 -12.85
CA GLN A 120 -6.07 0.05 -11.67
C GLN A 120 -4.57 0.36 -11.71
N ARG A 121 -3.92 0.23 -12.86
CA ARG A 121 -2.50 0.55 -13.06
C ARG A 121 -2.21 2.02 -12.84
N THR A 122 -3.04 2.91 -13.41
CA THR A 122 -2.92 4.35 -13.18
C THR A 122 -3.03 4.70 -11.69
N CYS A 123 -3.98 4.11 -10.97
CA CYS A 123 -4.11 4.27 -9.51
C CYS A 123 -2.85 3.82 -8.76
N MET A 124 -2.28 2.66 -9.11
CA MET A 124 -1.09 2.15 -8.45
C MET A 124 0.14 3.04 -8.68
N ILE A 125 0.31 3.55 -9.90
CA ILE A 125 1.38 4.51 -10.21
C ILE A 125 1.15 5.82 -9.43
N ALA A 126 -0.08 6.32 -9.41
CA ALA A 126 -0.43 7.54 -8.69
C ALA A 126 -0.13 7.42 -7.19
N ILE A 127 -0.46 6.29 -6.57
CA ILE A 127 -0.15 6.01 -5.17
C ILE A 127 1.37 5.97 -4.94
N ARG A 128 2.14 5.29 -5.78
CA ARG A 128 3.60 5.23 -5.66
C ARG A 128 4.24 6.60 -5.78
N MET A 129 3.79 7.42 -6.72
CA MET A 129 4.26 8.80 -6.85
C MET A 129 3.87 9.68 -5.65
N ALA A 130 2.68 9.48 -5.10
CA ALA A 130 2.26 10.16 -3.87
C ALA A 130 3.12 9.76 -2.66
N MET A 131 3.49 8.48 -2.56
CA MET A 131 4.41 7.98 -1.53
C MET A 131 5.81 8.59 -1.66
N LEU A 132 6.31 8.74 -2.90
CA LEU A 132 7.58 9.43 -3.19
C LEU A 132 7.54 10.87 -2.64
N GLY A 133 6.49 11.62 -2.98
CA GLY A 133 6.31 12.99 -2.48
C GLY A 133 6.18 13.07 -0.95
N ALA A 134 5.48 12.11 -0.34
CA ALA A 134 5.36 12.06 1.12
C ALA A 134 6.69 11.69 1.80
N ALA A 135 7.50 10.83 1.20
CA ALA A 135 8.84 10.50 1.70
C ALA A 135 9.77 11.71 1.64
N TYR A 136 9.77 12.44 0.53
CA TYR A 136 10.52 13.69 0.40
C TYR A 136 10.14 14.72 1.49
N GLU A 137 8.85 14.91 1.75
CA GLU A 137 8.39 15.81 2.82
C GLU A 137 8.83 15.40 4.22
N LEU A 138 9.04 14.11 4.45
CA LEU A 138 9.45 13.59 5.75
C LEU A 138 10.97 13.61 5.95
N THR A 139 11.73 13.38 4.89
CA THR A 139 13.19 13.20 4.99
C THR A 139 14.00 14.37 4.45
N GLY A 140 13.39 15.22 3.59
CA GLY A 140 14.10 16.23 2.82
C GLY A 140 14.93 15.68 1.65
N GLU A 141 14.95 14.36 1.47
CA GLU A 141 15.71 13.68 0.43
C GLU A 141 14.79 13.11 -0.64
N VAL A 142 15.16 13.26 -1.92
CA VAL A 142 14.40 12.67 -3.03
C VAL A 142 14.77 11.18 -3.12
N PRO A 143 13.82 10.27 -2.86
CA PRO A 143 14.09 8.83 -2.95
C PRO A 143 14.40 8.40 -4.39
N VAL A 144 15.21 7.36 -4.54
CA VAL A 144 15.43 6.69 -5.82
C VAL A 144 14.19 5.86 -6.16
N LEU A 145 13.67 6.03 -7.36
CA LEU A 145 12.48 5.31 -7.82
C LEU A 145 12.87 4.12 -8.71
N LEU A 146 12.38 2.95 -8.38
CA LEU A 146 12.55 1.74 -9.17
C LEU A 146 11.20 1.37 -9.79
N MET A 147 11.16 1.31 -11.12
CA MET A 147 9.96 0.96 -11.89
C MET A 147 10.23 -0.26 -12.75
N ASP A 148 9.59 -1.37 -12.43
CA ASP A 148 9.74 -2.61 -13.16
C ASP A 148 8.57 -2.80 -14.11
N ASP A 149 8.89 -2.83 -15.42
CA ASP A 149 7.99 -3.04 -16.56
C ASP A 149 6.73 -2.13 -16.59
N VAL A 150 6.82 -0.94 -16.00
CA VAL A 150 5.64 -0.05 -15.86
C VAL A 150 5.16 0.49 -17.21
N PHE A 151 6.07 0.69 -18.17
CA PHE A 151 5.72 1.27 -19.47
C PHE A 151 4.99 0.33 -20.41
N SER A 152 5.22 -0.99 -20.30
CA SER A 152 4.47 -1.98 -21.10
C SER A 152 2.96 -1.94 -20.83
N GLU A 153 2.59 -1.38 -19.70
CA GLU A 153 1.23 -1.34 -19.21
C GLU A 153 0.50 -0.02 -19.46
N LEU A 154 1.19 0.98 -20.03
CA LEU A 154 0.67 2.31 -20.28
C LEU A 154 0.61 2.62 -21.78
N ASP A 155 -0.42 3.35 -22.20
CA ASP A 155 -0.44 3.96 -23.52
C ASP A 155 0.62 5.08 -23.63
N SER A 156 0.97 5.47 -24.85
CA SER A 156 2.02 6.46 -25.13
C SER A 156 1.79 7.80 -24.43
N VAL A 157 0.54 8.25 -24.34
CA VAL A 157 0.19 9.52 -23.71
C VAL A 157 0.47 9.48 -22.19
N ARG A 158 0.10 8.36 -21.54
CA ARG A 158 0.38 8.18 -20.11
C ARG A 158 1.86 7.97 -19.83
N GLN A 159 2.59 7.31 -20.74
CA GLN A 159 4.06 7.19 -20.65
C GLN A 159 4.73 8.55 -20.64
N GLU A 160 4.39 9.45 -21.59
CA GLU A 160 4.93 10.80 -21.65
C GLU A 160 4.59 11.63 -20.41
N ARG A 161 3.35 11.54 -19.92
CA ARG A 161 2.93 12.21 -18.68
C ARG A 161 3.68 11.70 -17.46
N LEU A 162 3.88 10.39 -17.36
CA LEU A 162 4.66 9.80 -16.29
C LEU A 162 6.10 10.28 -16.32
N LEU A 163 6.75 10.28 -17.49
CA LEU A 163 8.11 10.81 -17.64
C LEU A 163 8.21 12.27 -17.21
N SER A 164 7.22 13.10 -17.54
CA SER A 164 7.20 14.49 -17.11
C SER A 164 7.09 14.64 -15.58
N LEU A 165 6.40 13.72 -14.90
CA LEU A 165 6.29 13.71 -13.43
C LEU A 165 7.55 13.23 -12.74
N LEU A 166 8.43 12.50 -13.43
CA LEU A 166 9.69 11.98 -12.90
C LEU A 166 10.84 12.98 -12.98
N ASN A 167 10.66 14.12 -13.66
CA ASN A 167 11.69 15.13 -13.80
C ASN A 167 12.22 15.60 -12.42
N GLY A 168 13.55 15.54 -12.27
CA GLY A 168 14.23 15.89 -11.02
C GLY A 168 14.40 14.73 -10.03
N SER A 169 13.90 13.54 -10.35
CA SER A 169 14.08 12.33 -9.53
C SER A 169 15.04 11.35 -10.21
N GLN A 170 15.88 10.67 -9.43
CA GLN A 170 16.65 9.54 -9.96
C GLN A 170 15.71 8.34 -10.10
N CYS A 171 15.57 7.83 -11.31
CA CYS A 171 14.67 6.74 -11.61
C CYS A 171 15.38 5.65 -12.42
N PHE A 172 15.18 4.39 -12.07
CA PHE A 172 15.57 3.21 -12.84
C PHE A 172 14.30 2.54 -13.35
N ILE A 173 14.25 2.34 -14.66
CA ILE A 173 13.06 1.77 -15.31
C ILE A 173 13.50 0.57 -16.12
N THR A 174 12.87 -0.58 -15.89
CA THR A 174 13.00 -1.74 -16.76
C THR A 174 11.84 -1.80 -17.73
N GLN A 175 12.08 -2.26 -18.94
CA GLN A 175 11.02 -2.52 -19.93
C GLN A 175 11.48 -3.50 -21.00
N THR A 176 10.53 -4.13 -21.68
CA THR A 176 10.75 -4.90 -22.90
C THR A 176 10.50 -4.00 -24.11
N GLY A 177 11.44 -3.99 -25.05
CA GLY A 177 11.35 -3.17 -26.28
C GLY A 177 12.10 -1.85 -26.22
N SER A 178 11.91 -1.02 -27.24
CA SER A 178 12.63 0.23 -27.41
C SER A 178 12.05 1.34 -26.55
N PHE A 179 12.90 2.08 -25.85
CA PHE A 179 12.51 3.26 -25.09
C PHE A 179 12.70 4.53 -25.92
N CYS A 180 11.65 5.32 -26.06
CA CYS A 180 11.67 6.58 -26.82
C CYS A 180 11.65 7.82 -25.92
N GLY A 181 12.23 7.77 -24.72
CA GLY A 181 12.33 8.90 -23.79
C GLY A 181 13.61 9.70 -23.98
N GLY A 182 13.51 11.01 -24.26
CA GLY A 182 14.66 11.88 -24.39
C GLY A 182 15.42 12.08 -23.07
N GLY A 183 16.75 12.03 -23.09
CA GLY A 183 17.63 12.35 -21.95
C GLY A 183 17.91 11.22 -20.97
N ALA A 184 17.33 10.02 -21.14
CA ALA A 184 17.63 8.85 -20.34
C ALA A 184 18.87 8.10 -20.85
N ARG A 185 19.66 7.53 -19.92
CA ARG A 185 20.66 6.52 -20.29
C ARG A 185 19.97 5.18 -20.45
N THR A 186 20.14 4.55 -21.59
CA THR A 186 19.57 3.23 -21.87
C THR A 186 20.66 2.16 -21.81
N PHE A 187 20.38 1.05 -21.15
CA PHE A 187 21.24 -0.13 -21.06
C PHE A 187 20.46 -1.30 -21.65
N LEU A 188 21.07 -1.99 -22.64
CA LEU A 188 20.51 -3.23 -23.17
C LEU A 188 21.07 -4.39 -22.34
N VAL A 189 20.19 -5.24 -21.83
CA VAL A 189 20.56 -6.45 -21.07
C VAL A 189 20.25 -7.66 -21.92
N GLU A 190 21.26 -8.39 -22.35
CA GLU A 190 21.16 -9.63 -23.10
C GLU A 190 21.71 -10.81 -22.29
N ASN A 191 21.03 -11.93 -22.30
CA ASN A 191 21.48 -13.21 -21.69
C ASN A 191 21.97 -13.16 -20.24
N ARG A 192 21.33 -12.36 -19.37
CA ARG A 192 21.70 -12.17 -17.95
C ARG A 192 23.11 -11.58 -17.70
N SER A 193 23.81 -11.21 -18.72
CA SER A 193 25.08 -10.50 -18.64
C SER A 193 25.01 -9.31 -19.58
N GLU A 194 25.25 -8.14 -19.07
CA GLU A 194 25.38 -6.87 -19.73
C GLU A 194 25.99 -6.91 -21.13
N GLU A 195 26.02 -5.91 -21.98
CA GLU A 195 25.90 -4.47 -21.78
C GLU A 195 26.12 -3.78 -23.12
N ARG A 196 25.24 -2.98 -23.55
CA ARG A 196 25.67 -1.94 -24.50
C ARG A 196 24.92 -0.65 -24.20
N ARG A 197 25.67 0.47 -24.05
CA ARG A 197 25.09 1.79 -24.17
C ARG A 197 24.59 1.95 -25.59
N VAL A 198 23.32 2.24 -25.76
CA VAL A 198 22.72 2.66 -27.02
C VAL A 198 22.49 4.16 -26.99
#